data_92f3af6d144020a5cc7ebc9e6ef6f572
#
_entry.id   92f3af6d144020a5cc7ebc9e6ef6f572
#
_cell.length_a   1.000
_cell.length_b   1.000
_cell.length_c   1.000
_cell.angle_alpha   90.00
_cell.angle_beta   90.00
_cell.angle_gamma   90.00
#
_symmetry.space_group_name_H-M   'P 1'
#
loop_
_entity.id
_entity.type
_entity.pdbx_description
1 polymer ?
#
loop_
_entity_poly.entity_id
_entity_poly.type
_entity_poly.pdbx_seq_one_letter_code
_entity_poly.pdbx_strand_id
1 'polypeptide(L)'
;MMRKYKFDGLDIDYEYPTSMAGAGNPYDKDFMEPRRQYLWASYQELMKVLREKLDAASAQDGTHYMLTIAAPSSGYLLRGMETFDVTKYLDYVNIMSYDLHGAWNDHVGHNAALFDTGKDSELAQ
;
A
#
# COMPACT_ATOMS: atom_id res chain seq x y z
N MET A 1 10.96 -13.62 -13.75
CA MET A 1 10.22 -12.59 -14.53
C MET A 1 11.09 -11.35 -14.75
N MET A 2 11.58 -10.68 -13.73
CA MET A 2 12.34 -9.42 -13.74
C MET A 2 13.53 -9.47 -14.73
N ARG A 3 14.44 -10.43 -14.59
CA ARG A 3 15.59 -10.62 -15.51
C ARG A 3 15.19 -10.82 -16.97
N LYS A 4 14.09 -11.57 -17.22
CA LYS A 4 13.60 -11.85 -18.58
C LYS A 4 13.20 -10.59 -19.33
N TYR A 5 12.61 -9.64 -18.62
CA TYR A 5 12.08 -8.40 -19.20
C TYR A 5 12.96 -7.18 -18.91
N LYS A 6 14.10 -7.37 -18.22
CA LYS A 6 15.06 -6.31 -17.87
C LYS A 6 14.43 -5.18 -17.03
N PHE A 7 13.58 -5.55 -16.08
CA PHE A 7 13.03 -4.60 -15.10
C PHE A 7 14.07 -4.30 -14.01
N ASP A 8 14.01 -3.09 -13.46
CA ASP A 8 14.92 -2.61 -12.42
C ASP A 8 14.47 -2.98 -11.00
N GLY A 9 13.28 -3.59 -10.86
CA GLY A 9 12.74 -3.98 -9.56
C GLY A 9 11.28 -4.39 -9.61
N LEU A 10 10.63 -4.32 -8.47
CA LEU A 10 9.22 -4.62 -8.25
C LEU A 10 8.55 -3.47 -7.50
N ASP A 11 7.37 -3.07 -7.95
CA ASP A 11 6.44 -2.23 -7.20
C ASP A 11 5.22 -3.07 -6.81
N ILE A 12 4.82 -3.02 -5.54
CA ILE A 12 3.70 -3.82 -5.02
C ILE A 12 2.52 -2.89 -4.74
N ASP A 13 1.48 -3.08 -5.53
CA ASP A 13 0.22 -2.36 -5.43
C ASP A 13 -0.87 -3.30 -4.89
N TYR A 14 -0.86 -3.51 -3.57
CA TYR A 14 -1.87 -4.31 -2.88
C TYR A 14 -2.81 -3.40 -2.09
N GLU A 15 -4.07 -3.39 -2.48
CA GLU A 15 -5.08 -2.50 -1.91
C GLU A 15 -6.13 -3.26 -1.10
N TYR A 16 -6.01 -3.38 0.21
CA TYR A 16 -4.97 -2.80 1.06
C TYR A 16 -4.57 -3.79 2.15
N PRO A 17 -3.32 -3.82 2.61
CA PRO A 17 -2.87 -4.68 3.70
C PRO A 17 -3.21 -4.07 5.07
N THR A 18 -4.46 -3.65 5.27
CA THR A 18 -4.95 -2.98 6.48
C THR A 18 -5.91 -3.86 7.25
N SER A 19 -5.92 -3.71 8.58
CA SER A 19 -6.90 -4.34 9.47
C SER A 19 -8.25 -3.62 9.46
N MET A 20 -8.37 -2.44 8.83
CA MET A 20 -9.61 -1.67 8.80
C MET A 20 -10.68 -2.36 7.95
N ALA A 21 -11.88 -2.47 8.52
CA ALA A 21 -13.02 -3.16 7.89
C ALA A 21 -13.46 -2.45 6.59
N GLY A 22 -13.96 -3.24 5.63
CA GLY A 22 -14.51 -2.71 4.38
C GLY A 22 -13.48 -2.15 3.38
N ALA A 23 -12.19 -2.18 3.70
CA ALA A 23 -11.15 -1.71 2.79
C ALA A 23 -10.94 -2.67 1.61
N GLY A 24 -10.55 -2.12 0.46
CA GLY A 24 -10.26 -2.89 -0.75
C GLY A 24 -11.48 -3.13 -1.63
N ASN A 25 -11.40 -4.13 -2.49
CA ASN A 25 -12.43 -4.44 -3.47
C ASN A 25 -13.72 -4.96 -2.81
N PRO A 26 -14.87 -4.32 -3.01
CA PRO A 26 -16.15 -4.79 -2.44
C PRO A 26 -16.54 -6.22 -2.84
N TYR A 27 -16.13 -6.68 -4.02
CA TYR A 27 -16.42 -8.03 -4.51
C TYR A 27 -15.67 -9.14 -3.76
N ASP A 28 -14.57 -8.79 -3.08
CA ASP A 28 -13.75 -9.73 -2.30
C ASP A 28 -14.07 -9.67 -0.80
N LYS A 29 -15.07 -8.88 -0.39
CA LYS A 29 -15.37 -8.61 1.01
C LYS A 29 -15.51 -9.88 1.86
N ASP A 30 -16.34 -10.80 1.43
CA ASP A 30 -16.62 -12.02 2.19
C ASP A 30 -15.40 -12.92 2.34
N PHE A 31 -14.49 -12.87 1.37
CA PHE A 31 -13.22 -13.57 1.43
C PHE A 31 -12.19 -12.86 2.31
N MET A 32 -12.14 -11.53 2.28
CA MET A 32 -11.12 -10.72 2.92
C MET A 32 -11.41 -10.42 4.39
N GLU A 33 -12.67 -10.13 4.77
CA GLU A 33 -13.02 -9.76 6.15
C GLU A 33 -12.51 -10.73 7.23
N PRO A 34 -12.67 -12.06 7.08
CA PRO A 34 -12.14 -13.00 8.08
C PRO A 34 -10.61 -13.04 8.18
N ARG A 35 -9.91 -12.48 7.19
CA ARG A 35 -8.44 -12.50 7.08
C ARG A 35 -7.77 -11.21 7.53
N ARG A 36 -8.53 -10.14 7.74
CA ARG A 36 -7.99 -8.80 8.00
C ARG A 36 -6.97 -8.74 9.13
N GLN A 37 -7.22 -9.45 10.21
CA GLN A 37 -6.31 -9.50 11.36
C GLN A 37 -4.90 -10.04 11.03
N TYR A 38 -4.77 -10.79 9.92
CA TYR A 38 -3.49 -11.38 9.49
C TYR A 38 -2.86 -10.65 8.30
N LEU A 39 -3.59 -9.76 7.63
CA LEU A 39 -3.16 -9.15 6.37
C LEU A 39 -1.85 -8.38 6.56
N TRP A 40 -1.77 -7.57 7.59
CA TRP A 40 -0.57 -6.76 7.83
C TRP A 40 0.67 -7.61 8.10
N ALA A 41 0.57 -8.59 8.98
CA ALA A 41 1.68 -9.50 9.28
C ALA A 41 2.12 -10.30 8.03
N SER A 42 1.16 -10.77 7.24
CA SER A 42 1.44 -11.48 5.99
C SER A 42 2.11 -10.57 4.95
N TYR A 43 1.71 -9.31 4.90
CA TYR A 43 2.32 -8.31 4.01
C TYR A 43 3.75 -7.97 4.42
N GLN A 44 4.01 -7.84 5.73
CA GLN A 44 5.38 -7.64 6.24
C GLN A 44 6.30 -8.81 5.86
N GLU A 45 5.84 -10.04 6.01
CA GLU A 45 6.61 -11.23 5.63
C GLU A 45 6.83 -11.28 4.11
N LEU A 46 5.81 -10.92 3.30
CA LEU A 46 5.95 -10.81 1.85
C LEU A 46 7.06 -9.81 1.47
N MET A 47 7.07 -8.61 2.07
CA MET A 47 8.10 -7.60 1.77
C MET A 47 9.49 -8.09 2.14
N LYS A 48 9.64 -8.75 3.28
CA LYS A 48 10.90 -9.36 3.71
C LYS A 48 11.39 -10.39 2.69
N VAL A 49 10.54 -11.36 2.34
CA VAL A 49 10.90 -12.41 1.38
C VAL A 49 11.24 -11.84 0.00
N LEU A 50 10.49 -10.82 -0.47
CA LEU A 50 10.78 -10.15 -1.72
C LEU A 50 12.15 -9.45 -1.67
N ARG A 51 12.46 -8.72 -0.60
CA ARG A 51 13.76 -8.07 -0.43
C ARG A 51 14.90 -9.08 -0.44
N GLU A 52 14.80 -10.15 0.32
CA GLU A 52 15.81 -11.22 0.33
C GLU A 52 16.04 -11.81 -1.07
N LYS A 53 14.98 -12.05 -1.84
CA LYS A 53 15.07 -12.57 -3.21
C LYS A 53 15.70 -11.57 -4.18
N LEU A 54 15.35 -10.28 -4.05
CA LEU A 54 15.92 -9.22 -4.87
C LEU A 54 17.41 -9.01 -4.54
N ASP A 55 17.79 -9.05 -3.27
CA ASP A 55 19.20 -8.92 -2.84
C ASP A 55 20.05 -10.08 -3.36
N ALA A 56 19.53 -11.30 -3.29
CA ALA A 56 20.21 -12.48 -3.84
C ALA A 56 20.38 -12.36 -5.37
N ALA A 57 19.39 -11.81 -6.07
CA ALA A 57 19.48 -11.55 -7.50
C ALA A 57 20.46 -10.40 -7.79
N SER A 58 20.43 -9.34 -7.01
CA SER A 58 21.34 -8.19 -7.11
C SER A 58 22.81 -8.61 -6.98
N ALA A 59 23.10 -9.48 -6.00
CA ALA A 59 24.44 -10.01 -5.78
C ALA A 59 24.97 -10.84 -6.97
N GLN A 60 24.07 -11.58 -7.65
CA GLN A 60 24.44 -12.37 -8.83
C GLN A 60 24.65 -11.51 -10.08
N ASP A 61 23.84 -10.47 -10.23
CA ASP A 61 23.76 -9.68 -11.46
C ASP A 61 24.62 -8.40 -11.40
N GLY A 62 25.19 -8.07 -10.23
CA GLY A 62 26.01 -6.88 -10.03
C GLY A 62 25.22 -5.57 -10.13
N THR A 63 23.91 -5.61 -9.88
CA THR A 63 23.00 -4.45 -9.93
C THR A 63 22.05 -4.46 -8.75
N HIS A 64 21.59 -3.29 -8.30
CA HIS A 64 20.56 -3.19 -7.27
C HIS A 64 19.18 -3.31 -7.90
N TYR A 65 18.37 -4.24 -7.40
CA TYR A 65 16.97 -4.35 -7.78
C TYR A 65 16.08 -3.73 -6.71
N MET A 66 15.30 -2.74 -7.12
CA MET A 66 14.44 -1.97 -6.24
C MET A 66 13.20 -2.77 -5.79
N LEU A 67 12.75 -2.49 -4.57
CA LEU A 67 11.46 -2.90 -4.04
C LEU A 67 10.71 -1.67 -3.55
N THR A 68 9.55 -1.40 -4.12
CA THR A 68 8.70 -0.27 -3.79
C THR A 68 7.27 -0.72 -3.54
N ILE A 69 6.48 0.13 -2.94
CA ILE A 69 5.04 -0.09 -2.75
C ILE A 69 4.25 1.13 -3.14
N ALA A 70 3.00 0.92 -3.57
CA ALA A 70 1.96 1.94 -3.56
C ALA A 70 1.23 1.89 -2.22
N ALA A 71 1.19 3.01 -1.51
CA ALA A 71 0.55 3.12 -0.19
C ALA A 71 -0.63 4.09 -0.22
N PRO A 72 -1.70 3.82 0.56
CA PRO A 72 -2.82 4.75 0.68
C PRO A 72 -2.38 6.03 1.37
N SER A 73 -3.08 7.14 1.10
CA SER A 73 -2.96 8.40 1.84
C SER A 73 -4.09 8.59 2.85
N SER A 74 -5.12 7.76 2.82
CA SER A 74 -6.25 7.80 3.75
C SER A 74 -5.83 7.46 5.18
N GLY A 75 -6.09 8.34 6.14
CA GLY A 75 -5.85 8.10 7.57
C GLY A 75 -6.62 6.90 8.10
N TYR A 76 -7.81 6.61 7.56
CA TYR A 76 -8.59 5.42 7.90
C TYR A 76 -7.81 4.13 7.57
N LEU A 77 -7.29 4.03 6.35
CA LEU A 77 -6.54 2.85 5.91
C LEU A 77 -5.20 2.71 6.65
N LEU A 78 -4.51 3.84 6.87
CA LEU A 78 -3.22 3.89 7.55
C LEU A 78 -3.30 3.45 9.02
N ARG A 79 -4.40 3.72 9.72
CA ARG A 79 -4.60 3.24 11.11
C ARG A 79 -4.49 1.71 11.24
N GLY A 80 -4.93 0.97 10.23
CA GLY A 80 -4.79 -0.49 10.20
C GLY A 80 -3.40 -0.99 9.81
N MET A 81 -2.48 -0.06 9.50
CA MET A 81 -1.10 -0.30 9.09
C MET A 81 -0.10 0.43 10.02
N GLU A 82 -0.44 0.58 11.30
CA GLU A 82 0.21 1.50 12.25
C GLU A 82 1.71 1.29 12.44
N THR A 83 2.21 0.09 12.19
CA THR A 83 3.64 -0.16 12.23
C THR A 83 4.17 -0.28 10.81
N PHE A 84 4.68 0.81 10.25
CA PHE A 84 5.32 0.83 8.93
C PHE A 84 6.67 0.10 8.92
N ASP A 85 6.76 -1.04 9.59
CA ASP A 85 7.97 -1.87 9.67
C ASP A 85 8.45 -2.38 8.30
N VAL A 86 7.60 -2.34 7.29
CA VAL A 86 7.96 -2.74 5.92
C VAL A 86 8.97 -1.79 5.27
N THR A 87 9.04 -0.52 5.72
CA THR A 87 9.93 0.49 5.13
C THR A 87 11.40 0.10 5.15
N LYS A 88 11.82 -0.72 6.11
CA LYS A 88 13.18 -1.27 6.18
C LYS A 88 13.56 -2.20 5.02
N TYR A 89 12.57 -2.69 4.28
CA TYR A 89 12.76 -3.58 3.12
C TYR A 89 12.64 -2.83 1.80
N LEU A 90 12.18 -1.57 1.82
CA LEU A 90 11.80 -0.79 0.65
C LEU A 90 12.89 0.23 0.29
N ASP A 91 12.99 0.52 -0.99
CA ASP A 91 13.80 1.62 -1.48
C ASP A 91 13.04 2.95 -1.35
N TYR A 92 11.74 2.95 -1.66
CA TYR A 92 10.84 4.08 -1.41
C TYR A 92 9.37 3.65 -1.43
N VAL A 93 8.51 4.59 -1.04
CA VAL A 93 7.04 4.42 -0.99
C VAL A 93 6.39 5.43 -1.91
N ASN A 94 5.52 4.96 -2.81
CA ASN A 94 4.65 5.79 -3.65
C ASN A 94 3.34 6.02 -2.92
N ILE A 95 3.09 7.24 -2.46
CA ILE A 95 1.83 7.56 -1.78
C ILE A 95 0.78 7.92 -2.82
N MET A 96 -0.34 7.19 -2.83
CA MET A 96 -1.49 7.42 -3.70
C MET A 96 -2.34 8.57 -3.15
N SER A 97 -1.90 9.80 -3.36
CA SER A 97 -2.56 11.04 -2.89
C SER A 97 -3.72 11.44 -3.81
N TYR A 98 -4.58 10.48 -4.13
CA TYR A 98 -5.77 10.64 -4.98
C TYR A 98 -6.86 9.69 -4.51
N ASP A 99 -8.02 9.70 -5.14
CA ASP A 99 -9.21 8.99 -4.71
C ASP A 99 -9.58 9.30 -3.24
N LEU A 100 -9.36 10.56 -2.84
CA LEU A 100 -9.66 11.02 -1.49
C LEU A 100 -11.16 11.10 -1.24
N HIS A 101 -11.96 11.30 -2.29
CA HIS A 101 -13.41 11.27 -2.27
C HIS A 101 -13.95 10.45 -3.44
N GLY A 102 -15.04 9.73 -3.20
CA GLY A 102 -15.69 8.88 -4.19
C GLY A 102 -17.08 8.44 -3.75
N ALA A 103 -17.61 7.41 -4.39
CA ALA A 103 -18.96 6.88 -4.10
C ALA A 103 -19.12 6.29 -2.69
N TRP A 104 -18.05 6.15 -1.95
CA TRP A 104 -18.01 5.71 -0.55
C TRP A 104 -18.23 6.84 0.47
N ASN A 105 -18.24 8.11 0.03
CA ASN A 105 -18.47 9.27 0.88
C ASN A 105 -19.91 9.74 0.78
N ASP A 106 -20.44 10.31 1.86
CA ASP A 106 -21.77 10.91 1.91
C ASP A 106 -21.78 12.37 1.38
N HIS A 107 -20.63 12.91 1.04
CA HIS A 107 -20.46 14.28 0.56
C HIS A 107 -19.50 14.34 -0.62
N VAL A 108 -19.55 15.45 -1.35
CA VAL A 108 -18.67 15.71 -2.50
C VAL A 108 -17.40 16.43 -2.02
N GLY A 109 -16.25 15.94 -2.45
CA GLY A 109 -14.96 16.54 -2.15
C GLY A 109 -14.00 16.43 -3.34
N HIS A 110 -12.81 16.98 -3.16
CA HIS A 110 -11.76 16.88 -4.17
C HIS A 110 -11.16 15.48 -4.23
N ASN A 111 -10.97 14.97 -5.44
CA ASN A 111 -10.35 13.65 -5.65
C ASN A 111 -8.87 13.61 -5.20
N ALA A 112 -8.12 14.68 -5.45
CA ALA A 112 -6.67 14.75 -5.22
C ALA A 112 -6.26 16.14 -4.71
N ALA A 113 -6.84 16.56 -3.57
CA ALA A 113 -6.56 17.87 -2.99
C ALA A 113 -5.12 17.98 -2.51
N LEU A 114 -4.43 19.05 -2.90
CA LEU A 114 -3.09 19.37 -2.41
C LEU A 114 -3.14 20.07 -1.02
N PHE A 115 -4.21 20.81 -0.77
CA PHE A 115 -4.43 21.52 0.48
C PHE A 115 -5.83 21.26 1.03
N ASP A 116 -5.94 21.23 2.35
CA ASP A 116 -7.23 21.26 3.02
C ASP A 116 -7.89 22.63 2.80
N THR A 117 -9.14 22.62 2.37
CA THR A 117 -9.95 23.84 2.19
C THR A 117 -10.70 24.24 3.46
N GLY A 118 -10.60 23.47 4.54
CA GLY A 118 -11.37 23.63 5.77
C GLY A 118 -12.87 23.36 5.63
N LYS A 119 -13.29 22.77 4.50
CA LYS A 119 -14.70 22.45 4.21
C LYS A 119 -14.99 20.96 4.20
N ASP A 120 -13.96 20.15 4.40
CA ASP A 120 -14.08 18.71 4.46
C ASP A 120 -14.36 18.27 5.89
N SER A 121 -15.58 17.80 6.14
CA SER A 121 -16.01 17.39 7.49
C SER A 121 -15.31 16.14 8.01
N GLU A 122 -14.72 15.32 7.11
CA GLU A 122 -13.99 14.12 7.51
C GLU A 122 -12.57 14.43 8.00
N LEU A 123 -11.96 15.52 7.53
CA LEU A 123 -10.65 15.96 8.01
C LEU A 123 -10.69 16.67 9.36
N ALA A 124 -11.88 17.03 9.82
CA ALA A 124 -12.10 17.72 11.10
C ALA A 124 -12.22 16.79 12.32
N GLN A 125 -12.02 15.47 12.15
CA GLN A 125 -12.18 14.47 13.22
C GLN A 125 -10.84 13.95 13.74
#